data_450aa91c1a12d3fa4c692492fc469912
#
_entry.id   450aa91c1a12d3fa4c692492fc469912
#
_cell.length_a   1.000
_cell.length_b   1.000
_cell.length_c   1.000
_cell.angle_alpha   90.00
_cell.angle_beta   90.00
_cell.angle_gamma   90.00
#
_symmetry.space_group_name_H-M   'P 1'
#
loop_
_entity.id
_entity.type
_entity.pdbx_description
1 polymer ?
#
loop_
_entity_poly.entity_id
_entity_poly.type
_entity_poly.pdbx_seq_one_letter_code
_entity_poly.pdbx_strand_id
1 'polypeptide(L)'
;MKKTLALVLALALVFAMTASALAESKPYVAIISKGFQHQFWQTVYKGAQDAAAKYNVDITFDGPPSESDVSTQIDMLNAALAKNPKALCLAALDTESVTEQLNTAKEKGIPVIGFDSGVPNAPEGIIVSTASTNNESAGALAADQLFNIESIKAAITAATPDKPVLIGAMSQDATSASVVGRTTGFLNEMWKLVSDVKPGEVAITGHDKYNKASESGKTSVELNILVPATTNITDCQTTSQGLLQKKPIAIFCSNEATVAGILAATTDGQDLDRTNGAYKDITVIGFDAGKNQKAAVKNGWFYGSVTQDPYMIGFDAVELAVKAMNGEKVDAVVDTGCQFYTAANMDDAKIAQLLYD
;
A
#
# COMPACT_ATOMS: atom_id res chain seq x y z
N MET A 1 70.77 -22.15 5.74
CA MET A 1 70.15 -20.82 5.58
C MET A 1 69.22 -20.72 4.35
N LYS A 2 69.60 -21.08 3.13
CA LYS A 2 68.70 -20.96 1.96
C LYS A 2 67.46 -21.87 2.01
N LYS A 3 67.52 -23.07 2.59
CA LYS A 3 66.38 -24.01 2.73
C LYS A 3 65.38 -23.60 3.84
N THR A 4 65.87 -23.00 4.92
CA THR A 4 65.03 -22.47 5.99
C THR A 4 64.30 -21.20 5.57
N LEU A 5 64.92 -20.34 4.76
CA LEU A 5 64.29 -19.13 4.22
C LEU A 5 63.18 -19.48 3.21
N ALA A 6 63.39 -20.51 2.36
CA ALA A 6 62.36 -20.98 1.43
C ALA A 6 61.12 -21.59 2.15
N LEU A 7 61.32 -22.27 3.28
CA LEU A 7 60.23 -22.86 4.08
C LEU A 7 59.39 -21.78 4.76
N VAL A 8 60.04 -20.71 5.28
CA VAL A 8 59.33 -19.58 5.92
C VAL A 8 58.56 -18.76 4.88
N LEU A 9 59.11 -18.56 3.67
CA LEU A 9 58.41 -17.91 2.57
C LEU A 9 57.19 -18.74 2.08
N ALA A 10 57.34 -20.07 2.01
CA ALA A 10 56.23 -20.95 1.61
C ALA A 10 55.10 -20.97 2.66
N LEU A 11 55.43 -20.98 3.98
CA LEU A 11 54.45 -20.87 5.05
C LEU A 11 53.74 -19.47 5.05
N ALA A 12 54.48 -18.40 4.80
CA ALA A 12 53.89 -17.05 4.71
C ALA A 12 52.95 -16.89 3.51
N LEU A 13 53.28 -17.53 2.37
CA LEU A 13 52.40 -17.55 1.19
C LEU A 13 51.12 -18.37 1.43
N VAL A 14 51.21 -19.51 2.13
CA VAL A 14 50.02 -20.31 2.49
C VAL A 14 49.15 -19.56 3.47
N PHE A 15 49.72 -18.85 4.45
CA PHE A 15 48.96 -17.99 5.38
C PHE A 15 48.33 -16.78 4.68
N ALA A 16 49.01 -16.18 3.69
CA ALA A 16 48.45 -15.09 2.90
C ALA A 16 47.30 -15.55 1.98
N MET A 17 47.35 -16.77 1.44
CA MET A 17 46.28 -17.34 0.63
C MET A 17 45.05 -17.76 1.45
N THR A 18 45.23 -18.16 2.72
CA THR A 18 44.10 -18.49 3.60
C THR A 18 43.39 -17.24 4.18
N ALA A 19 44.14 -16.12 4.32
CA ALA A 19 43.54 -14.84 4.74
C ALA A 19 42.67 -14.16 3.66
N SER A 20 42.88 -14.50 2.36
CA SER A 20 42.08 -13.94 1.25
C SER A 20 40.80 -14.71 0.96
N ALA A 21 40.52 -15.83 1.66
CA ALA A 21 39.40 -16.73 1.37
C ALA A 21 38.17 -16.59 2.29
N LEU A 22 38.16 -15.61 3.20
CA LEU A 22 37.06 -15.35 4.07
C LEU A 22 36.60 -13.88 3.98
N ALA A 23 36.34 -13.39 2.77
CA ALA A 23 35.35 -12.35 2.65
C ALA A 23 34.01 -13.03 2.92
N GLU A 24 33.54 -12.92 4.17
CA GLU A 24 32.24 -13.38 4.58
C GLU A 24 31.20 -12.74 3.62
N SER A 25 30.50 -13.57 2.86
CA SER A 25 29.48 -13.04 1.94
C SER A 25 28.44 -12.29 2.77
N LYS A 26 28.10 -11.08 2.33
CA LYS A 26 27.08 -10.30 3.03
C LYS A 26 25.80 -11.13 3.21
N PRO A 27 25.11 -10.99 4.35
CA PRO A 27 23.80 -11.62 4.52
C PRO A 27 22.86 -11.18 3.40
N TYR A 28 22.13 -12.14 2.83
CA TYR A 28 21.18 -11.88 1.73
C TYR A 28 19.76 -11.83 2.24
N VAL A 29 19.03 -10.76 1.91
CA VAL A 29 17.60 -10.55 2.18
C VAL A 29 16.84 -10.52 0.86
N ALA A 30 15.84 -11.39 0.72
CA ALA A 30 14.92 -11.35 -0.41
C ALA A 30 13.74 -10.45 -0.10
N ILE A 31 13.37 -9.56 -1.03
CA ILE A 31 12.24 -8.65 -0.88
C ILE A 31 11.29 -8.90 -2.05
N ILE A 32 10.04 -9.28 -1.74
CA ILE A 32 8.98 -9.52 -2.72
C ILE A 32 7.86 -8.52 -2.49
N SER A 33 7.73 -7.59 -3.43
CA SER A 33 6.72 -6.52 -3.44
C SER A 33 5.44 -6.95 -4.17
N LYS A 34 4.40 -6.10 -4.16
CA LYS A 34 3.19 -6.34 -4.94
C LYS A 34 3.36 -6.02 -6.43
N GLY A 35 4.33 -5.17 -6.79
CA GLY A 35 4.60 -4.79 -8.17
C GLY A 35 5.68 -3.73 -8.31
N PHE A 36 5.85 -3.22 -9.54
CA PHE A 36 6.81 -2.17 -9.89
C PHE A 36 6.19 -1.03 -10.71
N GLN A 37 4.91 -1.11 -11.06
CA GLN A 37 4.28 -0.19 -12.01
C GLN A 37 4.11 1.22 -11.46
N HIS A 38 3.93 1.34 -10.13
CA HIS A 38 3.66 2.60 -9.45
C HIS A 38 4.93 3.24 -8.90
N GLN A 39 4.96 4.57 -8.88
CA GLN A 39 6.07 5.35 -8.32
C GLN A 39 6.28 5.07 -6.83
N PHE A 40 5.20 4.68 -6.14
CA PHE A 40 5.24 4.17 -4.77
C PHE A 40 6.33 3.10 -4.59
N TRP A 41 6.36 2.04 -5.42
CA TRP A 41 7.31 0.94 -5.29
C TRP A 41 8.76 1.35 -5.57
N GLN A 42 8.97 2.35 -6.43
CA GLN A 42 10.31 2.90 -6.67
C GLN A 42 10.86 3.60 -5.41
N THR A 43 9.97 4.28 -4.67
CA THR A 43 10.33 4.95 -3.42
C THR A 43 10.57 3.94 -2.30
N VAL A 44 9.75 2.89 -2.19
CA VAL A 44 9.97 1.75 -1.29
C VAL A 44 11.32 1.09 -1.57
N TYR A 45 11.62 0.82 -2.83
CA TYR A 45 12.90 0.23 -3.23
C TYR A 45 14.09 1.13 -2.84
N LYS A 46 13.97 2.44 -3.02
CA LYS A 46 15.02 3.38 -2.60
C LYS A 46 15.28 3.29 -1.09
N GLY A 47 14.25 3.25 -0.26
CA GLY A 47 14.38 3.06 1.19
C GLY A 47 15.08 1.74 1.52
N ALA A 48 14.67 0.65 0.87
CA ALA A 48 15.30 -0.67 1.05
C ALA A 48 16.79 -0.67 0.65
N GLN A 49 17.18 -0.01 -0.44
CA GLN A 49 18.58 0.12 -0.87
C GLN A 49 19.42 0.90 0.15
N ASP A 50 18.90 1.98 0.69
CA ASP A 50 19.62 2.79 1.66
C ASP A 50 19.79 2.04 3.00
N ALA A 51 18.78 1.29 3.43
CA ALA A 51 18.89 0.40 4.58
C ALA A 51 19.89 -0.75 4.33
N ALA A 52 19.88 -1.37 3.14
CA ALA A 52 20.82 -2.42 2.78
C ALA A 52 22.26 -1.91 2.81
N ALA A 53 22.50 -0.70 2.31
CA ALA A 53 23.81 -0.05 2.39
C ALA A 53 24.23 0.24 3.84
N LYS A 54 23.30 0.76 4.67
CA LYS A 54 23.54 1.07 6.09
C LYS A 54 23.90 -0.17 6.90
N TYR A 55 23.20 -1.29 6.66
CA TYR A 55 23.34 -2.52 7.43
C TYR A 55 24.28 -3.54 6.78
N ASN A 56 24.90 -3.20 5.65
CA ASN A 56 25.85 -4.03 4.92
C ASN A 56 25.30 -5.41 4.56
N VAL A 57 24.07 -5.45 4.02
CA VAL A 57 23.39 -6.65 3.51
C VAL A 57 23.18 -6.55 2.01
N ASP A 58 23.09 -7.68 1.32
CA ASP A 58 22.70 -7.76 -0.07
C ASP A 58 21.19 -7.97 -0.16
N ILE A 59 20.53 -7.29 -1.08
CA ILE A 59 19.09 -7.43 -1.32
C ILE A 59 18.76 -7.79 -2.76
N THR A 60 17.69 -8.53 -2.97
CA THR A 60 16.90 -8.47 -4.21
C THR A 60 15.57 -7.80 -3.91
N PHE A 61 15.04 -7.08 -4.89
CA PHE A 61 13.72 -6.46 -4.78
C PHE A 61 12.95 -6.83 -6.04
N ASP A 62 12.04 -7.78 -5.93
CA ASP A 62 11.28 -8.35 -7.03
C ASP A 62 9.78 -8.15 -6.78
N GLY A 63 8.99 -8.07 -7.85
CA GLY A 63 7.54 -7.99 -7.79
C GLY A 63 6.92 -8.34 -9.14
N PRO A 64 5.68 -8.84 -9.18
CA PRO A 64 5.03 -9.20 -10.42
C PRO A 64 4.76 -7.98 -11.31
N PRO A 65 4.59 -8.18 -12.62
CA PRO A 65 4.33 -7.08 -13.56
C PRO A 65 2.96 -6.43 -13.35
N SER A 66 2.07 -7.04 -12.58
CA SER A 66 0.75 -6.51 -12.22
C SER A 66 0.42 -6.84 -10.78
N GLU A 67 -0.16 -5.88 -10.05
CA GLU A 67 -0.64 -6.07 -8.67
C GLU A 67 -1.91 -6.94 -8.59
N SER A 68 -2.32 -7.58 -9.67
CA SER A 68 -3.35 -8.62 -9.74
C SER A 68 -2.79 -10.00 -10.10
N ASP A 69 -1.47 -10.12 -10.33
CA ASP A 69 -0.83 -11.38 -10.73
C ASP A 69 -0.28 -12.16 -9.52
N VAL A 70 -1.20 -12.74 -8.76
CA VAL A 70 -0.90 -13.53 -7.55
C VAL A 70 -0.04 -14.74 -7.90
N SER A 71 -0.30 -15.41 -9.03
CA SER A 71 0.46 -16.61 -9.42
C SER A 71 1.94 -16.31 -9.64
N THR A 72 2.24 -15.22 -10.33
CA THR A 72 3.63 -14.78 -10.54
C THR A 72 4.30 -14.40 -9.21
N GLN A 73 3.59 -13.77 -8.27
CA GLN A 73 4.15 -13.49 -6.94
C GLN A 73 4.50 -14.78 -6.19
N ILE A 74 3.67 -15.81 -6.25
CA ILE A 74 3.93 -17.14 -5.66
C ILE A 74 5.19 -17.78 -6.27
N ASP A 75 5.35 -17.72 -7.60
CA ASP A 75 6.55 -18.24 -8.28
C ASP A 75 7.81 -17.48 -7.84
N MET A 76 7.73 -16.16 -7.70
CA MET A 76 8.82 -15.33 -7.20
C MET A 76 9.19 -15.67 -5.75
N LEU A 77 8.20 -15.91 -4.87
CA LEU A 77 8.41 -16.36 -3.50
C LEU A 77 9.12 -17.72 -3.46
N ASN A 78 8.68 -18.68 -4.27
CA ASN A 78 9.30 -20.00 -4.38
C ASN A 78 10.77 -19.86 -4.83
N ALA A 79 11.04 -19.04 -5.85
CA ALA A 79 12.39 -18.78 -6.36
C ALA A 79 13.27 -18.08 -5.30
N ALA A 80 12.72 -17.15 -4.52
CA ALA A 80 13.44 -16.47 -3.45
C ALA A 80 13.80 -17.45 -2.31
N LEU A 81 12.85 -18.28 -1.86
CA LEU A 81 13.05 -19.30 -0.83
C LEU A 81 14.05 -20.40 -1.24
N ALA A 82 14.12 -20.72 -2.55
CA ALA A 82 15.11 -21.67 -3.10
C ALA A 82 16.55 -21.16 -2.96
N LYS A 83 16.77 -19.84 -2.93
CA LYS A 83 18.09 -19.21 -2.72
C LYS A 83 18.52 -19.19 -1.25
N ASN A 84 17.67 -19.68 -0.32
CA ASN A 84 17.91 -19.70 1.11
C ASN A 84 18.36 -18.32 1.68
N PRO A 85 17.55 -17.27 1.54
CA PRO A 85 17.85 -15.95 2.09
C PRO A 85 17.96 -16.01 3.62
N LYS A 86 18.68 -15.06 4.22
CA LYS A 86 18.76 -14.94 5.68
C LYS A 86 17.49 -14.35 6.29
N ALA A 87 16.73 -13.60 5.50
CA ALA A 87 15.37 -13.12 5.81
C ALA A 87 14.59 -12.90 4.52
N LEU A 88 13.26 -12.95 4.62
CA LEU A 88 12.31 -12.65 3.56
C LEU A 88 11.46 -11.44 3.97
N CYS A 89 11.41 -10.40 3.14
CA CYS A 89 10.43 -9.32 3.26
C CYS A 89 9.32 -9.56 2.24
N LEU A 90 8.06 -9.48 2.66
CA LEU A 90 6.89 -9.80 1.84
C LEU A 90 5.80 -8.74 1.96
N ALA A 91 5.39 -8.17 0.83
CA ALA A 91 4.13 -7.45 0.66
C ALA A 91 3.16 -8.34 -0.14
N ALA A 92 2.23 -9.00 0.54
CA ALA A 92 1.37 -9.99 -0.11
C ALA A 92 0.26 -9.34 -0.96
N LEU A 93 0.08 -9.84 -2.19
CA LEU A 93 -1.07 -9.51 -3.05
C LEU A 93 -2.37 -10.13 -2.53
N ASP A 94 -2.26 -11.36 -2.02
CA ASP A 94 -3.35 -12.11 -1.44
C ASP A 94 -2.85 -12.81 -0.18
N THR A 95 -3.51 -12.53 0.95
CA THR A 95 -3.05 -12.99 2.26
C THR A 95 -3.21 -14.48 2.50
N GLU A 96 -4.11 -15.14 1.76
CA GLU A 96 -4.36 -16.57 1.90
C GLU A 96 -3.45 -17.40 0.98
N SER A 97 -3.20 -16.90 -0.23
CA SER A 97 -2.46 -17.61 -1.27
C SER A 97 -0.98 -17.85 -0.93
N VAL A 98 -0.39 -17.10 0.02
CA VAL A 98 1.03 -17.21 0.41
C VAL A 98 1.30 -18.19 1.55
N THR A 99 0.28 -18.88 2.06
CA THR A 99 0.37 -19.73 3.26
C THR A 99 1.42 -20.84 3.13
N GLU A 100 1.51 -21.49 1.97
CA GLU A 100 2.49 -22.57 1.73
C GLU A 100 3.92 -22.03 1.78
N GLN A 101 4.18 -20.88 1.17
CA GLN A 101 5.50 -20.23 1.14
C GLN A 101 5.91 -19.75 2.52
N LEU A 102 4.98 -19.25 3.31
CA LEU A 102 5.23 -18.86 4.71
C LEU A 102 5.59 -20.08 5.57
N ASN A 103 4.88 -21.21 5.41
CA ASN A 103 5.23 -22.45 6.09
C ASN A 103 6.62 -22.96 5.67
N THR A 104 6.96 -22.89 4.39
CA THR A 104 8.29 -23.22 3.88
C THR A 104 9.37 -22.34 4.50
N ALA A 105 9.13 -21.03 4.64
CA ALA A 105 10.06 -20.12 5.32
C ALA A 105 10.27 -20.51 6.78
N LYS A 106 9.19 -20.84 7.49
CA LYS A 106 9.24 -21.30 8.89
C LYS A 106 10.04 -22.59 9.04
N GLU A 107 9.80 -23.60 8.20
CA GLU A 107 10.52 -24.87 8.21
C GLU A 107 12.03 -24.68 7.98
N LYS A 108 12.39 -23.72 7.14
CA LYS A 108 13.78 -23.36 6.86
C LYS A 108 14.40 -22.41 7.91
N GLY A 109 13.63 -21.96 8.91
CA GLY A 109 14.10 -20.99 9.91
C GLY A 109 14.39 -19.60 9.32
N ILE A 110 13.77 -19.23 8.21
CA ILE A 110 13.91 -17.93 7.57
C ILE A 110 12.89 -16.97 8.21
N PRO A 111 13.32 -15.92 8.93
CA PRO A 111 12.39 -14.92 9.47
C PRO A 111 11.70 -14.16 8.33
N VAL A 112 10.39 -13.92 8.48
CA VAL A 112 9.59 -13.18 7.51
C VAL A 112 9.17 -11.84 8.11
N ILE A 113 9.43 -10.75 7.36
CA ILE A 113 8.99 -9.39 7.66
C ILE A 113 7.89 -9.02 6.67
N GLY A 114 6.72 -8.68 7.16
CA GLY A 114 5.69 -8.02 6.36
C GLY A 114 6.09 -6.57 6.06
N PHE A 115 5.75 -6.05 4.90
CA PHE A 115 5.87 -4.62 4.62
C PHE A 115 4.75 -4.15 3.71
N ASP A 116 4.33 -2.88 3.77
CA ASP A 116 3.18 -2.32 3.07
C ASP A 116 1.89 -3.12 3.31
N SER A 117 1.83 -4.31 2.75
CA SER A 117 0.72 -5.26 2.87
C SER A 117 1.25 -6.55 3.50
N GLY A 118 1.18 -6.65 4.82
CA GLY A 118 1.56 -7.86 5.56
C GLY A 118 0.56 -9.00 5.37
N VAL A 119 0.70 -10.04 6.19
CA VAL A 119 -0.21 -11.20 6.23
C VAL A 119 -0.76 -11.34 7.65
N PRO A 120 -1.78 -10.55 8.03
CA PRO A 120 -2.26 -10.50 9.42
C PRO A 120 -2.83 -11.84 9.92
N ASN A 121 -3.32 -12.68 9.01
CA ASN A 121 -3.86 -14.00 9.33
C ASN A 121 -2.82 -15.14 9.17
N ALA A 122 -1.54 -14.80 9.03
CA ALA A 122 -0.49 -15.82 8.99
C ALA A 122 -0.50 -16.64 10.29
N PRO A 123 -0.14 -17.94 10.22
CA PRO A 123 0.03 -18.75 11.42
C PRO A 123 1.01 -18.10 12.42
N GLU A 124 0.71 -18.23 13.71
CA GLU A 124 1.46 -17.56 14.78
C GLU A 124 2.98 -17.82 14.69
N GLY A 125 3.74 -16.76 14.87
CA GLY A 125 5.20 -16.78 14.90
C GLY A 125 5.89 -16.88 13.53
N ILE A 126 5.17 -16.82 12.42
CA ILE A 126 5.78 -16.78 11.07
C ILE A 126 6.19 -15.36 10.70
N ILE A 127 5.28 -14.41 10.83
CA ILE A 127 5.61 -12.99 10.60
C ILE A 127 6.22 -12.43 11.88
N VAL A 128 7.48 -12.04 11.82
CA VAL A 128 8.23 -11.53 12.98
C VAL A 128 7.86 -10.08 13.29
N SER A 129 7.64 -9.28 12.24
CA SER A 129 7.25 -7.87 12.31
C SER A 129 6.63 -7.44 10.99
N THR A 130 5.88 -6.33 10.99
CA THR A 130 5.36 -5.71 9.76
C THR A 130 5.61 -4.20 9.80
N ALA A 131 6.32 -3.67 8.79
CA ALA A 131 6.50 -2.24 8.55
C ALA A 131 5.45 -1.74 7.56
N SER A 132 4.47 -0.98 8.01
CA SER A 132 3.39 -0.50 7.14
C SER A 132 2.71 0.74 7.71
N THR A 133 2.01 1.48 6.87
CA THR A 133 1.00 2.45 7.31
C THR A 133 -0.11 1.73 8.08
N ASN A 134 -0.63 2.33 9.15
CA ASN A 134 -1.89 1.91 9.74
C ASN A 134 -3.03 2.22 8.74
N ASN A 135 -3.31 1.25 7.87
CA ASN A 135 -4.21 1.43 6.73
C ASN A 135 -5.67 1.69 7.14
N GLU A 136 -6.15 1.12 8.25
CA GLU A 136 -7.49 1.42 8.76
C GLU A 136 -7.59 2.88 9.22
N SER A 137 -6.61 3.36 10.00
CA SER A 137 -6.57 4.76 10.43
C SER A 137 -6.41 5.72 9.24
N ALA A 138 -5.64 5.35 8.23
CA ALA A 138 -5.45 6.14 7.02
C ALA A 138 -6.74 6.21 6.16
N GLY A 139 -7.49 5.11 6.06
CA GLY A 139 -8.82 5.10 5.44
C GLY A 139 -9.83 5.94 6.21
N ALA A 140 -9.83 5.84 7.54
CA ALA A 140 -10.67 6.66 8.40
C ALA A 140 -10.35 8.16 8.26
N LEU A 141 -9.05 8.53 8.16
CA LEU A 141 -8.63 9.90 7.88
C LEU A 141 -9.22 10.43 6.56
N ALA A 142 -9.22 9.61 5.49
CA ALA A 142 -9.84 10.00 4.23
C ALA A 142 -11.35 10.25 4.37
N ALA A 143 -12.06 9.42 5.16
CA ALA A 143 -13.48 9.57 5.43
C ALA A 143 -13.77 10.86 6.22
N ASP A 144 -13.00 11.14 7.28
CA ASP A 144 -13.11 12.38 8.07
C ASP A 144 -12.91 13.62 7.19
N GLN A 145 -11.87 13.63 6.36
CA GLN A 145 -11.58 14.74 5.47
C GLN A 145 -12.71 14.96 4.46
N LEU A 146 -13.26 13.87 3.90
CA LEU A 146 -14.36 13.95 2.94
C LEU A 146 -15.65 14.45 3.59
N PHE A 147 -16.03 13.90 4.75
CA PHE A 147 -17.26 14.25 5.44
C PHE A 147 -17.26 15.71 5.91
N ASN A 148 -16.11 16.24 6.31
CA ASN A 148 -15.96 17.62 6.79
C ASN A 148 -15.96 18.67 5.66
N ILE A 149 -16.02 18.28 4.39
CA ILE A 149 -16.27 19.22 3.29
C ILE A 149 -17.71 19.72 3.40
N GLU A 150 -17.90 21.02 3.55
CA GLU A 150 -19.21 21.64 3.83
C GLU A 150 -20.30 21.19 2.83
N SER A 151 -19.99 21.17 1.53
CA SER A 151 -20.94 20.74 0.49
C SER A 151 -21.32 19.26 0.62
N ILE A 152 -20.39 18.38 1.00
CA ILE A 152 -20.66 16.95 1.22
C ILE A 152 -21.53 16.74 2.45
N LYS A 153 -21.17 17.37 3.57
CA LYS A 153 -21.96 17.31 4.81
C LYS A 153 -23.37 17.85 4.62
N ALA A 154 -23.53 18.95 3.88
CA ALA A 154 -24.85 19.51 3.55
C ALA A 154 -25.66 18.55 2.68
N ALA A 155 -25.07 17.92 1.66
CA ALA A 155 -25.73 16.94 0.80
C ALA A 155 -26.20 15.70 1.59
N ILE A 156 -25.34 15.15 2.46
CA ILE A 156 -25.69 14.04 3.36
C ILE A 156 -26.85 14.45 4.28
N THR A 157 -26.79 15.63 4.90
CA THR A 157 -27.83 16.12 5.80
C THR A 157 -29.18 16.31 5.10
N ALA A 158 -29.17 16.76 3.85
CA ALA A 158 -30.38 16.98 3.06
C ALA A 158 -30.93 15.69 2.39
N ALA A 159 -30.15 14.60 2.36
CA ALA A 159 -30.57 13.34 1.76
C ALA A 159 -31.77 12.72 2.45
N THR A 160 -32.62 12.03 1.68
CA THR A 160 -33.79 11.29 2.16
C THR A 160 -33.90 9.96 1.42
N PRO A 161 -34.66 8.97 1.92
CA PRO A 161 -34.87 7.72 1.20
C PRO A 161 -35.46 7.89 -0.21
N ASP A 162 -36.25 8.94 -0.44
CA ASP A 162 -36.82 9.27 -1.76
C ASP A 162 -35.82 9.99 -2.67
N LYS A 163 -34.79 10.59 -2.07
CA LYS A 163 -33.72 11.31 -2.78
C LYS A 163 -32.37 10.97 -2.11
N PRO A 164 -31.91 9.75 -2.26
CA PRO A 164 -30.65 9.33 -1.63
C PRO A 164 -29.44 9.98 -2.32
N VAL A 165 -28.33 10.06 -1.58
CA VAL A 165 -27.02 10.42 -2.12
C VAL A 165 -26.10 9.20 -2.11
N LEU A 166 -25.17 9.18 -3.08
CA LEU A 166 -24.20 8.11 -3.24
C LEU A 166 -22.80 8.64 -3.04
N ILE A 167 -22.00 7.94 -2.23
CA ILE A 167 -20.56 8.12 -2.08
C ILE A 167 -19.90 6.85 -2.64
N GLY A 168 -19.06 7.01 -3.66
CA GLY A 168 -18.35 5.92 -4.29
C GLY A 168 -17.02 5.63 -3.60
N ALA A 169 -16.61 4.36 -3.55
CA ALA A 169 -15.27 3.96 -3.20
C ALA A 169 -14.72 3.01 -4.28
N MET A 170 -13.59 3.39 -4.85
CA MET A 170 -12.81 2.56 -5.76
C MET A 170 -11.76 1.83 -4.93
N SER A 171 -11.96 0.54 -4.66
CA SER A 171 -10.99 -0.32 -3.97
C SER A 171 -10.18 -1.09 -5.00
N GLN A 172 -8.85 -1.01 -4.99
CA GLN A 172 -8.01 -1.70 -5.97
C GLN A 172 -8.26 -3.20 -6.01
N ASP A 173 -8.34 -3.79 -4.83
CA ASP A 173 -8.59 -5.23 -4.63
C ASP A 173 -9.37 -5.46 -3.33
N ALA A 174 -9.67 -6.72 -3.04
CA ALA A 174 -10.32 -7.16 -1.82
C ALA A 174 -9.54 -8.30 -1.13
N THR A 175 -8.25 -8.45 -1.41
CA THR A 175 -7.40 -9.58 -0.98
C THR A 175 -6.12 -9.16 -0.27
N SER A 176 -5.53 -8.02 -0.61
CA SER A 176 -4.33 -7.52 0.06
C SER A 176 -4.68 -6.82 1.39
N ALA A 177 -3.87 -7.04 2.42
CA ALA A 177 -4.15 -6.50 3.76
C ALA A 177 -4.19 -4.97 3.78
N SER A 178 -3.30 -4.28 3.03
CA SER A 178 -3.25 -2.82 3.00
C SER A 178 -4.51 -2.20 2.37
N VAL A 179 -4.95 -2.71 1.22
CA VAL A 179 -6.13 -2.16 0.52
C VAL A 179 -7.42 -2.51 1.25
N VAL A 180 -7.54 -3.74 1.77
CA VAL A 180 -8.70 -4.15 2.60
C VAL A 180 -8.79 -3.30 3.85
N GLY A 181 -7.68 -3.10 4.59
CA GLY A 181 -7.65 -2.27 5.79
C GLY A 181 -8.06 -0.82 5.48
N ARG A 182 -7.51 -0.23 4.42
CA ARG A 182 -7.79 1.13 3.96
C ARG A 182 -9.26 1.33 3.58
N THR A 183 -9.82 0.40 2.80
CA THR A 183 -11.23 0.42 2.39
C THR A 183 -12.15 0.23 3.60
N THR A 184 -11.83 -0.72 4.48
CA THR A 184 -12.60 -0.95 5.72
C THR A 184 -12.59 0.26 6.64
N GLY A 185 -11.42 0.88 6.84
CA GLY A 185 -11.29 2.09 7.65
C GLY A 185 -12.13 3.24 7.11
N PHE A 186 -12.08 3.48 5.79
CA PHE A 186 -12.93 4.49 5.14
C PHE A 186 -14.42 4.21 5.33
N LEU A 187 -14.85 2.98 5.10
CA LEU A 187 -16.26 2.60 5.21
C LEU A 187 -16.78 2.69 6.65
N ASN A 188 -16.01 2.20 7.62
CA ASN A 188 -16.40 2.20 9.03
C ASN A 188 -16.53 3.63 9.57
N GLU A 189 -15.56 4.50 9.28
CA GLU A 189 -15.63 5.88 9.74
C GLU A 189 -16.73 6.66 9.01
N MET A 190 -16.87 6.49 7.67
CA MET A 190 -17.97 7.13 6.94
C MET A 190 -19.34 6.66 7.42
N TRP A 191 -19.49 5.34 7.69
CA TRP A 191 -20.71 4.80 8.29
C TRP A 191 -21.07 5.49 9.60
N LYS A 192 -20.10 5.61 10.50
CA LYS A 192 -20.26 6.26 11.81
C LYS A 192 -20.66 7.73 11.64
N LEU A 193 -19.90 8.51 10.87
CA LEU A 193 -20.15 9.93 10.62
C LEU A 193 -21.51 10.18 9.98
N VAL A 194 -21.92 9.34 9.02
CA VAL A 194 -23.26 9.41 8.41
C VAL A 194 -24.33 9.02 9.41
N SER A 195 -24.12 7.99 10.23
CA SER A 195 -25.10 7.55 11.24
C SER A 195 -25.36 8.59 12.31
N ASP A 196 -24.39 9.45 12.63
CA ASP A 196 -24.56 10.57 13.56
C ASP A 196 -25.58 11.62 13.04
N VAL A 197 -25.73 11.75 11.71
CA VAL A 197 -26.67 12.72 11.08
C VAL A 197 -27.88 12.05 10.42
N LYS A 198 -27.79 10.77 10.08
CA LYS A 198 -28.83 9.92 9.46
C LYS A 198 -28.93 8.57 10.15
N PRO A 199 -29.41 8.50 11.40
CA PRO A 199 -29.39 7.27 12.18
C PRO A 199 -30.09 6.11 11.47
N GLY A 200 -29.35 5.03 11.23
CA GLY A 200 -29.85 3.80 10.61
C GLY A 200 -30.16 3.87 9.11
N GLU A 201 -29.89 5.01 8.43
CA GLU A 201 -30.25 5.21 7.01
C GLU A 201 -29.05 5.14 6.04
N VAL A 202 -27.93 4.59 6.47
CA VAL A 202 -26.75 4.32 5.61
C VAL A 202 -26.70 2.86 5.21
N ALA A 203 -26.35 2.56 3.97
CA ALA A 203 -26.10 1.21 3.45
C ALA A 203 -24.74 1.16 2.74
N ILE A 204 -24.09 -0.01 2.75
CA ILE A 204 -22.90 -0.31 1.96
C ILE A 204 -23.29 -1.33 0.91
N THR A 205 -22.96 -1.06 -0.36
CA THR A 205 -23.33 -1.88 -1.51
C THR A 205 -22.16 -2.05 -2.48
N GLY A 206 -22.32 -2.90 -3.47
CA GLY A 206 -21.45 -3.00 -4.64
C GLY A 206 -20.41 -4.11 -4.57
N HIS A 207 -20.03 -4.62 -3.39
CA HIS A 207 -19.11 -5.74 -3.27
C HIS A 207 -19.43 -6.59 -2.05
N ASP A 208 -19.56 -7.92 -2.23
CA ASP A 208 -20.06 -8.86 -1.21
C ASP A 208 -19.27 -8.85 0.10
N LYS A 209 -17.96 -8.64 0.04
CA LYS A 209 -17.11 -8.56 1.23
C LYS A 209 -17.52 -7.42 2.18
N TYR A 210 -18.08 -6.34 1.65
CA TYR A 210 -18.37 -5.10 2.40
C TYR A 210 -19.85 -4.79 2.54
N ASN A 211 -20.72 -5.46 1.78
CA ASN A 211 -22.15 -5.17 1.77
C ASN A 211 -22.76 -5.19 3.18
N LYS A 212 -23.47 -4.12 3.51
CA LYS A 212 -24.17 -3.96 4.80
C LYS A 212 -25.47 -3.20 4.57
N ALA A 213 -26.61 -3.83 4.92
CA ALA A 213 -27.92 -3.20 4.80
C ALA A 213 -28.08 -2.07 5.84
N SER A 214 -28.91 -1.08 5.51
CA SER A 214 -29.29 -0.03 6.47
C SER A 214 -30.09 -0.62 7.63
N GLU A 215 -29.85 -0.12 8.84
CA GLU A 215 -30.47 -0.65 10.07
C GLU A 215 -31.97 -0.33 10.16
N SER A 216 -32.41 0.79 9.58
CA SER A 216 -33.84 1.20 9.53
C SER A 216 -34.63 0.56 8.38
N GLY A 217 -33.96 -0.16 7.47
CA GLY A 217 -34.52 -0.64 6.21
C GLY A 217 -34.78 0.46 5.17
N LYS A 218 -34.35 1.71 5.45
CA LYS A 218 -34.41 2.85 4.53
C LYS A 218 -33.00 3.35 4.27
N THR A 219 -32.70 3.81 3.08
CA THR A 219 -31.37 4.28 2.70
C THR A 219 -31.43 5.71 2.19
N SER A 220 -30.89 6.65 2.94
CA SER A 220 -30.67 8.03 2.53
C SER A 220 -29.24 8.25 2.01
N VAL A 221 -28.27 7.43 2.46
CA VAL A 221 -26.88 7.49 2.01
C VAL A 221 -26.41 6.10 1.63
N GLU A 222 -25.94 5.95 0.40
CA GLU A 222 -25.34 4.73 -0.11
C GLU A 222 -23.81 4.89 -0.22
N LEU A 223 -23.07 3.99 0.42
CA LEU A 223 -21.62 3.82 0.23
C LEU A 223 -21.43 2.69 -0.78
N ASN A 224 -21.05 3.01 -2.01
CA ASN A 224 -20.98 2.02 -3.10
C ASN A 224 -19.52 1.71 -3.44
N ILE A 225 -19.12 0.44 -3.21
CA ILE A 225 -17.76 -0.03 -3.42
C ILE A 225 -17.67 -0.74 -4.77
N LEU A 226 -16.70 -0.33 -5.59
CA LEU A 226 -16.36 -1.02 -6.82
C LEU A 226 -14.89 -1.47 -6.77
N VAL A 227 -14.66 -2.70 -7.20
CA VAL A 227 -13.33 -3.31 -7.34
C VAL A 227 -13.12 -3.61 -8.82
N PRO A 228 -12.06 -3.08 -9.48
CA PRO A 228 -11.77 -3.41 -10.88
C PRO A 228 -11.38 -4.89 -11.02
N ALA A 229 -11.61 -5.45 -12.21
CA ALA A 229 -11.28 -6.85 -12.48
C ALA A 229 -9.79 -7.14 -12.36
N THR A 230 -8.95 -6.19 -12.76
CA THR A 230 -7.50 -6.19 -12.55
C THR A 230 -7.01 -4.78 -12.22
N THR A 231 -5.75 -4.65 -11.84
CA THR A 231 -5.12 -3.35 -11.54
C THR A 231 -4.60 -2.61 -12.78
N ASN A 232 -4.85 -3.12 -13.98
CA ASN A 232 -4.49 -2.42 -15.20
C ASN A 232 -5.33 -1.15 -15.39
N ILE A 233 -4.76 -0.18 -16.13
CA ILE A 233 -5.40 1.13 -16.32
C ILE A 233 -6.77 1.03 -17.00
N THR A 234 -6.97 0.10 -17.93
CA THR A 234 -8.22 -0.06 -18.68
C THR A 234 -9.37 -0.54 -17.79
N ASP A 235 -9.11 -1.53 -16.94
CA ASP A 235 -10.10 -2.04 -16.00
C ASP A 235 -10.44 -1.02 -14.92
N CYS A 236 -9.42 -0.32 -14.40
CA CYS A 236 -9.62 0.77 -13.45
C CYS A 236 -10.41 1.91 -14.08
N GLN A 237 -10.12 2.29 -15.33
CA GLN A 237 -10.87 3.31 -16.08
C GLN A 237 -12.33 2.89 -16.31
N THR A 238 -12.55 1.65 -16.75
CA THR A 238 -13.90 1.13 -17.02
C THR A 238 -14.74 1.13 -15.74
N THR A 239 -14.16 0.68 -14.64
CA THR A 239 -14.83 0.67 -13.34
C THR A 239 -15.14 2.09 -12.86
N SER A 240 -14.20 3.04 -13.06
CA SER A 240 -14.41 4.45 -12.75
C SER A 240 -15.53 5.07 -13.57
N GLN A 241 -15.61 4.77 -14.88
CA GLN A 241 -16.72 5.21 -15.73
C GLN A 241 -18.07 4.69 -15.23
N GLY A 242 -18.12 3.41 -14.83
CA GLY A 242 -19.34 2.82 -14.22
C GLY A 242 -19.76 3.55 -12.94
N LEU A 243 -18.81 3.97 -12.11
CA LEU A 243 -19.10 4.74 -10.91
C LEU A 243 -19.57 6.17 -11.23
N LEU A 244 -18.90 6.86 -12.14
CA LEU A 244 -19.26 8.21 -12.56
C LEU A 244 -20.69 8.29 -13.14
N GLN A 245 -21.13 7.25 -13.87
CA GLN A 245 -22.51 7.15 -14.39
C GLN A 245 -23.58 7.11 -13.30
N LYS A 246 -23.23 6.62 -12.10
CA LYS A 246 -24.12 6.63 -10.92
C LYS A 246 -24.26 8.01 -10.28
N LYS A 247 -23.51 9.01 -10.74
CA LYS A 247 -23.50 10.39 -10.27
C LYS A 247 -23.29 10.51 -8.74
N PRO A 248 -22.20 9.95 -8.19
CA PRO A 248 -21.90 10.10 -6.78
C PRO A 248 -21.65 11.57 -6.42
N ILE A 249 -21.91 11.96 -5.18
CA ILE A 249 -21.51 13.27 -4.66
C ILE A 249 -19.99 13.33 -4.38
N ALA A 250 -19.39 12.17 -4.09
CA ALA A 250 -17.97 12.04 -3.84
C ALA A 250 -17.45 10.65 -4.21
N ILE A 251 -16.14 10.56 -4.46
CA ILE A 251 -15.42 9.32 -4.74
C ILE A 251 -14.14 9.28 -3.90
N PHE A 252 -13.93 8.17 -3.19
CA PHE A 252 -12.66 7.78 -2.59
C PHE A 252 -11.95 6.80 -3.50
N CYS A 253 -10.66 7.05 -3.80
CA CYS A 253 -9.78 6.15 -4.55
C CYS A 253 -8.75 5.56 -3.58
N SER A 254 -8.70 4.23 -3.45
CA SER A 254 -7.94 3.55 -2.40
C SER A 254 -6.42 3.57 -2.60
N ASN A 255 -5.92 3.87 -3.81
CA ASN A 255 -4.49 3.89 -4.12
C ASN A 255 -4.18 4.49 -5.50
N GLU A 256 -2.89 4.49 -5.88
CA GLU A 256 -2.40 5.06 -7.15
C GLU A 256 -3.06 4.44 -8.39
N ALA A 257 -3.37 3.12 -8.40
CA ALA A 257 -4.02 2.48 -9.55
C ALA A 257 -5.46 2.97 -9.75
N THR A 258 -6.25 3.06 -8.68
CA THR A 258 -7.62 3.56 -8.74
C THR A 258 -7.67 5.06 -9.03
N VAL A 259 -6.68 5.82 -8.56
CA VAL A 259 -6.48 7.23 -8.94
C VAL A 259 -6.18 7.36 -10.43
N ALA A 260 -5.29 6.55 -10.98
CA ALA A 260 -5.01 6.55 -12.41
C ALA A 260 -6.26 6.21 -13.23
N GLY A 261 -7.08 5.27 -12.75
CA GLY A 261 -8.36 4.90 -13.36
C GLY A 261 -9.35 6.06 -13.43
N ILE A 262 -9.56 6.80 -12.33
CA ILE A 262 -10.49 7.95 -12.33
C ILE A 262 -9.96 9.10 -13.19
N LEU A 263 -8.65 9.36 -13.19
CA LEU A 263 -8.04 10.36 -14.05
C LEU A 263 -8.26 10.00 -15.53
N ALA A 264 -7.97 8.76 -15.94
CA ALA A 264 -8.19 8.29 -17.30
C ALA A 264 -9.67 8.33 -17.71
N ALA A 265 -10.61 8.11 -16.79
CA ALA A 265 -12.04 8.19 -17.03
C ALA A 265 -12.57 9.63 -17.15
N THR A 266 -11.77 10.62 -16.80
CA THR A 266 -12.17 12.03 -16.69
C THR A 266 -11.23 12.96 -17.50
N THR A 267 -10.77 12.51 -18.66
CA THR A 267 -9.89 13.27 -19.56
C THR A 267 -8.65 13.78 -18.80
N ASP A 268 -7.90 12.83 -18.20
CA ASP A 268 -6.74 13.09 -17.33
C ASP A 268 -7.05 14.06 -16.16
N GLY A 269 -8.29 14.01 -15.66
CA GLY A 269 -8.77 14.83 -14.55
C GLY A 269 -9.45 16.13 -14.96
N GLN A 270 -9.37 16.56 -16.22
CA GLN A 270 -9.93 17.84 -16.67
C GLN A 270 -11.45 17.92 -16.49
N ASP A 271 -12.16 16.80 -16.64
CA ASP A 271 -13.62 16.75 -16.43
C ASP A 271 -14.04 16.92 -14.96
N LEU A 272 -13.07 16.88 -14.03
CA LEU A 272 -13.27 17.17 -12.60
C LEU A 272 -13.04 18.65 -12.25
N ASP A 273 -12.64 19.48 -13.23
CA ASP A 273 -12.46 20.92 -13.01
C ASP A 273 -13.73 21.55 -12.43
N ARG A 274 -13.59 22.23 -11.31
CA ARG A 274 -14.71 22.78 -10.52
C ARG A 274 -15.52 23.86 -11.24
N THR A 275 -14.98 24.43 -12.32
CA THR A 275 -15.62 25.50 -13.09
C THR A 275 -16.34 24.95 -14.32
N ASN A 276 -15.64 24.14 -15.12
CA ASN A 276 -16.09 23.76 -16.47
C ASN A 276 -16.20 22.24 -16.67
N GLY A 277 -15.72 21.42 -15.72
CA GLY A 277 -15.68 19.97 -15.88
C GLY A 277 -17.06 19.33 -15.96
N ALA A 278 -17.18 18.26 -16.73
CA ALA A 278 -18.40 17.46 -16.84
C ALA A 278 -18.84 16.85 -15.51
N TYR A 279 -17.87 16.61 -14.61
CA TYR A 279 -18.07 16.04 -13.26
C TYR A 279 -17.69 17.04 -12.16
N LYS A 280 -17.80 18.34 -12.41
CA LYS A 280 -17.42 19.42 -11.49
C LYS A 280 -18.05 19.35 -10.10
N ASP A 281 -19.19 18.70 -9.97
CA ASP A 281 -19.94 18.55 -8.72
C ASP A 281 -19.52 17.31 -7.92
N ILE A 282 -18.65 16.45 -8.49
CA ILE A 282 -18.14 15.26 -7.81
C ILE A 282 -16.85 15.60 -7.07
N THR A 283 -16.82 15.39 -5.77
CA THR A 283 -15.60 15.55 -4.97
C THR A 283 -14.78 14.26 -4.99
N VAL A 284 -13.50 14.34 -5.37
CA VAL A 284 -12.59 13.17 -5.35
C VAL A 284 -11.54 13.34 -4.28
N ILE A 285 -11.34 12.28 -3.49
CA ILE A 285 -10.22 12.12 -2.57
C ILE A 285 -9.42 10.88 -3.00
N GLY A 286 -8.10 11.03 -3.08
CA GLY A 286 -7.18 9.97 -3.44
C GLY A 286 -6.48 9.34 -2.24
N PHE A 287 -5.65 8.37 -2.56
CA PHE A 287 -4.67 7.78 -1.66
C PHE A 287 -3.36 7.59 -2.44
N ASP A 288 -2.21 7.75 -1.78
CA ASP A 288 -0.88 7.84 -2.37
C ASP A 288 -0.56 9.24 -2.95
N ALA A 289 0.59 9.40 -3.64
CA ALA A 289 1.09 10.73 -4.01
C ALA A 289 1.91 10.74 -5.31
N GLY A 290 1.61 9.89 -6.29
CA GLY A 290 2.29 9.88 -7.57
C GLY A 290 2.10 11.18 -8.37
N LYS A 291 2.95 11.41 -9.37
CA LYS A 291 3.03 12.66 -10.15
C LYS A 291 1.68 13.19 -10.66
N ASN A 292 0.88 12.33 -11.29
CA ASN A 292 -0.41 12.74 -11.88
C ASN A 292 -1.43 13.09 -10.78
N GLN A 293 -1.38 12.39 -9.66
CA GLN A 293 -2.23 12.63 -8.50
C GLN A 293 -1.90 13.96 -7.83
N LYS A 294 -0.60 14.25 -7.63
CA LYS A 294 -0.17 15.57 -7.13
C LYS A 294 -0.65 16.70 -8.04
N ALA A 295 -0.55 16.50 -9.35
CA ALA A 295 -1.06 17.48 -10.33
C ALA A 295 -2.57 17.66 -10.20
N ALA A 296 -3.35 16.59 -10.03
CA ALA A 296 -4.79 16.66 -9.82
C ALA A 296 -5.18 17.41 -8.54
N VAL A 297 -4.46 17.18 -7.44
CA VAL A 297 -4.65 17.92 -6.19
C VAL A 297 -4.27 19.40 -6.36
N LYS A 298 -3.11 19.68 -6.97
CA LYS A 298 -2.64 21.05 -7.20
C LYS A 298 -3.59 21.87 -8.07
N ASN A 299 -4.21 21.23 -9.07
CA ASN A 299 -5.19 21.86 -9.98
C ASN A 299 -6.59 21.97 -9.36
N GLY A 300 -6.83 21.44 -8.14
CA GLY A 300 -8.13 21.44 -7.50
C GLY A 300 -9.12 20.44 -8.11
N TRP A 301 -8.67 19.54 -8.97
CA TRP A 301 -9.49 18.44 -9.51
C TRP A 301 -9.81 17.40 -8.44
N PHE A 302 -8.81 17.08 -7.61
CA PHE A 302 -9.01 16.35 -6.38
C PHE A 302 -9.00 17.33 -5.20
N TYR A 303 -9.84 17.08 -4.21
CA TYR A 303 -9.85 17.85 -2.98
C TYR A 303 -8.54 17.68 -2.19
N GLY A 304 -8.04 16.44 -2.15
CA GLY A 304 -6.81 16.06 -1.50
C GLY A 304 -6.55 14.56 -1.63
N SER A 305 -5.52 14.11 -0.94
CA SER A 305 -5.16 12.70 -0.90
C SER A 305 -4.44 12.35 0.40
N VAL A 306 -4.56 11.09 0.84
CA VAL A 306 -3.74 10.55 1.93
C VAL A 306 -2.45 10.03 1.32
N THR A 307 -1.29 10.48 1.80
CA THR A 307 0.01 9.91 1.43
C THR A 307 0.59 9.08 2.57
N GLN A 308 1.34 8.06 2.21
CA GLN A 308 2.10 7.19 3.10
C GLN A 308 3.56 7.67 3.21
N ASP A 309 4.40 6.92 3.93
CA ASP A 309 5.86 7.05 3.87
C ASP A 309 6.48 5.81 3.20
N PRO A 310 6.43 5.72 1.87
CA PRO A 310 6.95 4.55 1.16
C PRO A 310 8.47 4.36 1.35
N TYR A 311 9.23 5.45 1.55
CA TYR A 311 10.65 5.33 1.84
C TYR A 311 10.89 4.60 3.17
N MET A 312 10.19 5.01 4.23
CA MET A 312 10.33 4.35 5.53
C MET A 312 9.77 2.93 5.52
N ILE A 313 8.70 2.64 4.78
CA ILE A 313 8.21 1.26 4.58
C ILE A 313 9.34 0.36 4.07
N GLY A 314 10.05 0.80 3.04
CA GLY A 314 11.17 0.02 2.48
C GLY A 314 12.39 -0.04 3.39
N PHE A 315 12.74 1.07 4.02
CA PHE A 315 13.87 1.16 4.95
C PHE A 315 13.67 0.26 6.17
N ASP A 316 12.51 0.37 6.81
CA ASP A 316 12.18 -0.38 8.02
C ASP A 316 12.01 -1.88 7.73
N ALA A 317 11.51 -2.27 6.55
CA ALA A 317 11.45 -3.68 6.14
C ALA A 317 12.84 -4.35 6.20
N VAL A 318 13.86 -3.70 5.66
CA VAL A 318 15.23 -4.22 5.69
C VAL A 318 15.85 -4.12 7.09
N GLU A 319 15.64 -3.01 7.81
CA GLU A 319 16.11 -2.86 9.19
C GLU A 319 15.56 -3.97 10.10
N LEU A 320 14.25 -4.23 10.03
CA LEU A 320 13.58 -5.29 10.80
C LEU A 320 14.09 -6.68 10.39
N ALA A 321 14.34 -6.91 9.10
CA ALA A 321 14.92 -8.15 8.62
C ALA A 321 16.31 -8.38 9.23
N VAL A 322 17.16 -7.34 9.28
CA VAL A 322 18.48 -7.44 9.91
C VAL A 322 18.38 -7.71 11.41
N LYS A 323 17.52 -7.01 12.13
CA LYS A 323 17.27 -7.27 13.55
C LYS A 323 16.79 -8.69 13.80
N ALA A 324 15.84 -9.18 12.99
CA ALA A 324 15.32 -10.55 13.10
C ALA A 324 16.40 -11.61 12.83
N MET A 325 17.26 -11.41 11.81
CA MET A 325 18.40 -12.30 11.54
C MET A 325 19.39 -12.39 12.71
N ASN A 326 19.55 -11.30 13.46
CA ASN A 326 20.43 -11.22 14.63
C ASN A 326 19.77 -11.74 15.90
N GLY A 327 18.50 -12.17 15.86
CA GLY A 327 17.74 -12.62 17.04
C GLY A 327 17.34 -11.47 17.97
N GLU A 328 17.36 -10.23 17.48
CA GLU A 328 16.93 -9.06 18.26
C GLU A 328 15.39 -9.03 18.36
N LYS A 329 14.90 -8.56 19.49
CA LYS A 329 13.45 -8.36 19.68
C LYS A 329 13.00 -7.14 18.87
N VAL A 330 11.93 -7.32 18.10
CA VAL A 330 11.27 -6.26 17.33
C VAL A 330 9.80 -6.16 17.72
N ASP A 331 9.20 -5.00 17.50
CA ASP A 331 7.75 -4.81 17.66
C ASP A 331 7.00 -5.57 16.56
N ALA A 332 5.83 -6.10 16.87
CA ALA A 332 5.02 -6.85 15.91
C ALA A 332 4.59 -6.00 14.71
N VAL A 333 4.37 -4.71 14.91
CA VAL A 333 4.01 -3.74 13.88
C VAL A 333 4.81 -2.46 14.09
N VAL A 334 5.38 -1.94 13.02
CA VAL A 334 6.00 -0.62 12.94
C VAL A 334 5.14 0.24 12.00
N ASP A 335 4.41 1.19 12.58
CA ASP A 335 3.58 2.12 11.82
C ASP A 335 4.45 3.24 11.24
N THR A 336 4.53 3.32 9.93
CA THR A 336 5.28 4.36 9.20
C THR A 336 4.50 5.66 9.04
N GLY A 337 3.24 5.68 9.48
CA GLY A 337 2.36 6.85 9.46
C GLY A 337 1.78 7.20 8.09
N CYS A 338 0.97 8.25 8.09
CA CYS A 338 0.39 8.85 6.89
C CYS A 338 0.05 10.33 7.13
N GLN A 339 -0.15 11.08 6.06
CA GLN A 339 -0.58 12.48 6.10
C GLN A 339 -1.65 12.75 5.04
N PHE A 340 -2.59 13.66 5.33
CA PHE A 340 -3.51 14.16 4.32
C PHE A 340 -2.95 15.44 3.69
N TYR A 341 -2.85 15.46 2.36
CA TYR A 341 -2.39 16.63 1.65
C TYR A 341 -3.44 17.20 0.69
N THR A 342 -3.38 18.50 0.52
CA THR A 342 -4.24 19.33 -0.34
C THR A 342 -3.36 20.31 -1.10
N ALA A 343 -3.93 21.06 -2.04
CA ALA A 343 -3.20 22.14 -2.70
C ALA A 343 -2.66 23.22 -1.75
N ALA A 344 -3.27 23.36 -0.55
CA ALA A 344 -2.87 24.38 0.42
C ALA A 344 -1.66 23.98 1.28
N ASN A 345 -1.41 22.67 1.49
CA ASN A 345 -0.37 22.19 2.41
C ASN A 345 0.65 21.24 1.77
N MET A 346 0.53 20.92 0.48
CA MET A 346 1.43 19.97 -0.18
C MET A 346 2.88 20.44 -0.27
N ASP A 347 3.12 21.73 -0.11
CA ASP A 347 4.47 22.33 -0.08
C ASP A 347 5.03 22.44 1.35
N ASP A 348 4.29 22.06 2.39
CA ASP A 348 4.78 22.00 3.77
C ASP A 348 5.89 20.96 3.89
N ALA A 349 7.00 21.29 4.53
CA ALA A 349 8.20 20.47 4.57
C ALA A 349 7.96 19.02 5.05
N LYS A 350 7.04 18.82 6.01
CA LYS A 350 6.70 17.48 6.51
C LYS A 350 5.87 16.64 5.53
N ILE A 351 5.10 17.30 4.68
CA ILE A 351 4.25 16.65 3.68
C ILE A 351 5.05 16.47 2.39
N ALA A 352 5.74 17.51 1.93
CA ALA A 352 6.49 17.49 0.68
C ALA A 352 7.50 16.33 0.60
N GLN A 353 8.12 15.95 1.71
CA GLN A 353 9.05 14.81 1.77
C GLN A 353 8.37 13.44 1.58
N LEU A 354 7.04 13.36 1.77
CA LEU A 354 6.24 12.15 1.56
C LEU A 354 5.64 12.07 0.15
N LEU A 355 5.76 13.16 -0.62
CA LEU A 355 5.25 13.24 -1.98
C LEU A 355 6.36 12.86 -2.97
N TYR A 356 6.14 11.81 -3.73
CA TYR A 356 7.12 11.23 -4.66
C TYR A 356 6.75 11.46 -6.12
N ASP A 357 7.74 11.31 -7.03
CA ASP A 357 7.61 11.43 -8.49
C ASP A 357 8.04 10.15 -9.20
#